data_417d8ba8aadd763acbe158158c4722b6
#
_entry.id   417d8ba8aadd763acbe158158c4722b6
#
_cell.length_a   1.000
_cell.length_b   1.000
_cell.length_c   1.000
_cell.angle_alpha   90.00
_cell.angle_beta   90.00
_cell.angle_gamma   90.00
#
_symmetry.space_group_name_H-M   'P 1'
#
loop_
_entity.id
_entity.type
_entity.pdbx_description
1 polymer ?
#
loop_
_entity_poly.entity_id
_entity_poly.type
_entity_poly.pdbx_seq_one_letter_code
_entity_poly.pdbx_strand_id
1 'polypeptide(L)'
;MPAALTLLFIGLAVLTNAFSVPLALLVLLYTFAPALAAFFQGPGGKPTWTDFGIILMLWLPLEFSAGQHLVPKHAHGFLHSVAYGIAILLGLTIFLGFRALPGMKFSLPSARDLAYGIAAFLVCAPILIAAGRLLGFIPPWHTPAHTSAGSMARTFGLIFVGTALPEEILFRSLIQNWLMQCYGFTNRMLLVAAFIFGCAHLDNGPQPLPNWRYMILATIAGVAYGKAFQKSTSVFSSVTCHTLVDAAKHLFF
;
A
#
# COMPACT_ATOMS: atom_id res chain seq x y z
N MET A 1 -6.61 3.68 21.26
CA MET A 1 -5.69 3.64 20.10
C MET A 1 -5.65 4.99 19.34
N PRO A 2 -6.75 5.58 18.81
CA PRO A 2 -6.68 6.86 18.07
C PRO A 2 -5.97 7.97 18.84
N ALA A 3 -6.33 8.20 20.11
CA ALA A 3 -5.69 9.21 20.93
C ALA A 3 -4.16 9.04 21.07
N ALA A 4 -3.70 7.78 21.26
CA ALA A 4 -2.27 7.50 21.36
C ALA A 4 -1.53 7.81 20.06
N LEU A 5 -2.13 7.47 18.89
CA LEU A 5 -1.56 7.77 17.58
C LEU A 5 -1.55 9.27 17.28
N THR A 6 -2.61 9.99 17.68
CA THR A 6 -2.65 11.46 17.60
C THR A 6 -1.54 12.09 18.43
N LEU A 7 -1.39 11.66 19.70
CA LEU A 7 -0.37 12.18 20.60
C LEU A 7 1.05 11.85 20.11
N LEU A 8 1.26 10.66 19.55
CA LEU A 8 2.53 10.30 18.91
C LEU A 8 2.87 11.26 17.76
N PHE A 9 1.93 11.51 16.86
CA PHE A 9 2.16 12.44 15.74
C PHE A 9 2.45 13.85 16.23
N ILE A 10 1.63 14.36 17.16
CA ILE A 10 1.81 15.71 17.74
C ILE A 10 3.18 15.83 18.43
N GLY A 11 3.58 14.83 19.22
CA GLY A 11 4.90 14.80 19.84
C GLY A 11 6.04 14.87 18.84
N LEU A 12 5.95 14.10 17.75
CA LEU A 12 6.94 14.13 16.66
C LEU A 12 6.92 15.46 15.90
N ALA A 13 5.74 16.06 15.69
CA ALA A 13 5.63 17.38 15.09
C ALA A 13 6.26 18.48 15.96
N VAL A 14 6.12 18.40 17.29
CA VAL A 14 6.81 19.30 18.22
C VAL A 14 8.32 19.11 18.16
N LEU A 15 8.81 17.87 18.20
CA LEU A 15 10.25 17.55 18.14
C LEU A 15 10.90 18.01 16.83
N THR A 16 10.15 18.06 15.75
CA THR A 16 10.62 18.52 14.43
C THR A 16 10.33 20.00 14.15
N ASN A 17 9.88 20.77 15.14
CA ASN A 17 9.47 22.17 14.99
C ASN A 17 8.43 22.38 13.87
N ALA A 18 7.53 21.41 13.69
CA ALA A 18 6.46 21.42 12.70
C ALA A 18 5.06 21.53 13.32
N PHE A 19 4.96 21.69 14.64
CA PHE A 19 3.68 21.77 15.32
C PHE A 19 2.91 23.03 14.91
N SER A 20 1.63 22.84 14.59
CA SER A 20 0.65 23.93 14.49
C SER A 20 -0.72 23.42 14.93
N VAL A 21 -1.57 24.33 15.43
CA VAL A 21 -2.94 23.96 15.86
C VAL A 21 -3.76 23.38 14.70
N PRO A 22 -3.75 23.95 13.47
CA PRO A 22 -4.45 23.35 12.33
C PRO A 22 -3.98 21.93 12.00
N LEU A 23 -2.66 21.67 12.05
CA LEU A 23 -2.10 20.33 11.85
C LEU A 23 -2.58 19.36 12.92
N ALA A 24 -2.56 19.76 14.18
CA ALA A 24 -3.03 18.91 15.28
C ALA A 24 -4.52 18.57 15.16
N LEU A 25 -5.36 19.53 14.76
CA LEU A 25 -6.79 19.30 14.51
C LEU A 25 -7.02 18.36 13.31
N LEU A 26 -6.25 18.52 12.23
CA LEU A 26 -6.31 17.63 11.07
C LEU A 26 -5.97 16.19 11.47
N VAL A 27 -4.89 15.98 12.22
CA VAL A 27 -4.48 14.64 12.66
C VAL A 27 -5.47 14.04 13.65
N LEU A 28 -6.04 14.84 14.53
CA LEU A 28 -7.12 14.42 15.41
C LEU A 28 -8.33 13.90 14.58
N LEU A 29 -8.77 14.68 13.62
CA LEU A 29 -9.86 14.28 12.71
C LEU A 29 -9.50 13.00 11.94
N TYR A 30 -8.29 12.94 11.38
CA TYR A 30 -7.81 11.80 10.60
C TYR A 30 -7.79 10.49 11.38
N THR A 31 -7.44 10.53 12.68
CA THR A 31 -7.38 9.33 13.51
C THR A 31 -8.72 8.96 14.14
N PHE A 32 -9.54 9.95 14.50
CA PHE A 32 -10.81 9.68 15.18
C PHE A 32 -11.97 9.40 14.23
N ALA A 33 -12.04 10.04 13.05
CA ALA A 33 -13.17 9.85 12.15
C ALA A 33 -13.32 8.38 11.70
N PRO A 34 -12.27 7.68 11.20
CA PRO A 34 -12.39 6.27 10.82
C PRO A 34 -12.66 5.36 12.03
N ALA A 35 -12.09 5.68 13.20
CA ALA A 35 -12.32 4.91 14.42
C ALA A 35 -13.76 5.05 14.95
N LEU A 36 -14.34 6.23 14.90
CA LEU A 36 -15.73 6.47 15.26
C LEU A 36 -16.69 5.80 14.27
N ALA A 37 -16.42 5.90 12.96
CA ALA A 37 -17.21 5.21 11.94
C ALA A 37 -17.23 3.70 12.19
N ALA A 38 -16.08 3.09 12.49
CA ALA A 38 -15.99 1.68 12.85
C ALA A 38 -16.74 1.37 14.16
N PHE A 39 -16.61 2.22 15.17
CA PHE A 39 -17.28 2.06 16.46
C PHE A 39 -18.82 2.05 16.33
N PHE A 40 -19.38 3.00 15.59
CA PHE A 40 -20.83 3.06 15.34
C PHE A 40 -21.36 1.91 14.48
N GLN A 41 -20.50 1.36 13.61
CA GLN A 41 -20.85 0.17 12.84
C GLN A 41 -20.87 -1.10 13.71
N GLY A 42 -20.07 -1.15 14.77
CA GLY A 42 -19.95 -2.29 15.68
C GLY A 42 -18.92 -3.34 15.24
N PRO A 43 -18.58 -4.27 16.13
CA PRO A 43 -17.60 -5.32 15.88
C PRO A 43 -18.13 -6.42 14.96
N GLY A 44 -17.23 -7.08 14.24
CA GLY A 44 -17.51 -8.25 13.40
C GLY A 44 -18.37 -7.97 12.17
N GLY A 45 -18.91 -9.03 11.61
CA GLY A 45 -19.86 -8.98 10.50
C GLY A 45 -19.25 -9.06 9.10
N LYS A 46 -20.13 -9.00 8.10
CA LYS A 46 -19.73 -8.93 6.70
C LYS A 46 -19.19 -7.53 6.37
N PRO A 47 -18.28 -7.41 5.42
CA PRO A 47 -17.84 -6.10 4.93
C PRO A 47 -19.02 -5.29 4.39
N THR A 48 -19.02 -3.99 4.68
CA THR A 48 -20.07 -3.05 4.29
C THR A 48 -19.48 -1.85 3.53
N TRP A 49 -20.34 -0.99 3.01
CA TRP A 49 -19.91 0.28 2.42
C TRP A 49 -19.29 1.26 3.44
N THR A 50 -19.67 1.14 4.72
CA THR A 50 -19.00 1.89 5.80
C THR A 50 -17.55 1.46 5.95
N ASP A 51 -17.25 0.15 5.88
CA ASP A 51 -15.87 -0.34 5.89
C ASP A 51 -15.07 0.21 4.71
N PHE A 52 -15.67 0.27 3.51
CA PHE A 52 -15.02 0.88 2.35
C PHE A 52 -14.78 2.38 2.56
N GLY A 53 -15.75 3.10 3.11
CA GLY A 53 -15.59 4.52 3.50
C GLY A 53 -14.43 4.73 4.47
N ILE A 54 -14.28 3.84 5.46
CA ILE A 54 -13.16 3.87 6.41
C ILE A 54 -11.81 3.66 5.69
N ILE A 55 -11.75 2.71 4.74
CA ILE A 55 -10.54 2.49 3.92
C ILE A 55 -10.18 3.78 3.17
N LEU A 56 -11.17 4.43 2.55
CA LEU A 56 -10.94 5.69 1.83
C LEU A 56 -10.50 6.83 2.77
N MET A 57 -11.07 6.93 3.98
CA MET A 57 -10.64 7.91 4.99
C MET A 57 -9.19 7.73 5.42
N LEU A 58 -8.68 6.50 5.44
CA LEU A 58 -7.30 6.19 5.78
C LEU A 58 -6.34 6.42 4.60
N TRP A 59 -6.78 6.15 3.38
CA TRP A 59 -5.93 6.18 2.18
C TRP A 59 -5.88 7.55 1.50
N LEU A 60 -7.06 8.09 1.09
CA LEU A 60 -7.09 9.26 0.21
C LEU A 60 -6.41 10.52 0.78
N PRO A 61 -6.46 10.82 2.10
CA PRO A 61 -5.73 11.97 2.63
C PRO A 61 -4.21 11.85 2.45
N LEU A 62 -3.66 10.63 2.49
CA LEU A 62 -2.23 10.39 2.26
C LEU A 62 -1.90 10.43 0.77
N GLU A 63 -2.71 9.81 -0.06
CA GLU A 63 -2.59 9.81 -1.52
C GLU A 63 -2.52 11.22 -2.09
N PHE A 64 -3.43 12.08 -1.64
CA PHE A 64 -3.49 13.48 -2.10
C PHE A 64 -2.69 14.45 -1.21
N SER A 65 -1.78 13.94 -0.34
CA SER A 65 -0.95 14.75 0.55
C SER A 65 -1.73 15.81 1.32
N ALA A 66 -2.93 15.46 1.82
CA ALA A 66 -3.80 16.37 2.54
C ALA A 66 -3.09 16.95 3.76
N GLY A 67 -3.11 18.29 3.88
CA GLY A 67 -2.44 19.01 4.97
C GLY A 67 -0.93 19.20 4.81
N GLN A 68 -0.31 18.78 3.69
CA GLN A 68 1.12 19.00 3.46
C GLN A 68 1.52 20.48 3.57
N HIS A 69 0.64 21.40 3.17
CA HIS A 69 0.85 22.86 3.31
C HIS A 69 0.92 23.34 4.76
N LEU A 70 0.43 22.56 5.72
CA LEU A 70 0.51 22.84 7.17
C LEU A 70 1.85 22.40 7.78
N VAL A 71 2.66 21.66 7.05
CA VAL A 71 3.94 21.11 7.51
C VAL A 71 5.09 21.91 6.89
N PRO A 72 6.11 22.34 7.66
CA PRO A 72 7.32 22.96 7.09
C PRO A 72 8.09 21.98 6.20
N LYS A 73 8.68 22.49 5.10
CA LYS A 73 9.38 21.65 4.09
C LYS A 73 10.41 20.68 4.66
N HIS A 74 11.15 21.10 5.70
CA HIS A 74 12.18 20.25 6.33
C HIS A 74 11.61 19.00 7.02
N ALA A 75 10.33 19.01 7.39
CA ALA A 75 9.67 17.90 8.08
C ALA A 75 8.73 17.09 7.18
N HIS A 76 8.51 17.49 5.90
CA HIS A 76 7.54 16.85 4.99
C HIS A 76 7.72 15.34 4.91
N GLY A 77 8.88 14.85 4.47
CA GLY A 77 9.11 13.42 4.26
C GLY A 77 8.98 12.60 5.54
N PHE A 78 9.53 13.12 6.65
CA PHE A 78 9.45 12.42 7.93
C PHE A 78 8.01 12.31 8.45
N LEU A 79 7.28 13.43 8.55
CA LEU A 79 5.90 13.42 9.07
C LEU A 79 4.93 12.71 8.13
N HIS A 80 5.17 12.73 6.82
CA HIS A 80 4.42 11.91 5.87
C HIS A 80 4.61 10.42 6.14
N SER A 81 5.85 9.97 6.37
CA SER A 81 6.12 8.56 6.73
C SER A 81 5.48 8.17 8.07
N VAL A 82 5.48 9.08 9.04
CA VAL A 82 4.78 8.87 10.32
C VAL A 82 3.27 8.73 10.11
N ALA A 83 2.66 9.60 9.30
CA ALA A 83 1.24 9.52 8.97
C ALA A 83 0.88 8.21 8.26
N TYR A 84 1.75 7.73 7.37
CA TYR A 84 1.62 6.41 6.72
C TYR A 84 1.64 5.27 7.74
N GLY A 85 2.60 5.28 8.67
CA GLY A 85 2.66 4.31 9.77
C GLY A 85 1.40 4.32 10.65
N ILE A 86 0.88 5.51 10.95
CA ILE A 86 -0.38 5.69 11.70
C ILE A 86 -1.57 5.09 10.94
N ALA A 87 -1.67 5.34 9.63
CA ALA A 87 -2.74 4.77 8.79
C ALA A 87 -2.73 3.24 8.82
N ILE A 88 -1.55 2.62 8.69
CA ILE A 88 -1.39 1.17 8.75
C ILE A 88 -1.82 0.63 10.10
N LEU A 89 -1.28 1.18 11.19
CA LEU A 89 -1.58 0.74 12.55
C LEU A 89 -3.07 0.90 12.89
N LEU A 90 -3.65 2.02 12.51
CA LEU A 90 -5.07 2.29 12.72
C LEU A 90 -5.94 1.35 11.87
N GLY A 91 -5.59 1.15 10.60
CA GLY A 91 -6.26 0.23 9.71
C GLY A 91 -6.23 -1.22 10.21
N LEU A 92 -5.06 -1.71 10.63
CA LEU A 92 -4.92 -3.04 11.21
C LEU A 92 -5.73 -3.17 12.51
N THR A 93 -5.69 -2.15 13.39
CA THR A 93 -6.47 -2.16 14.64
C THR A 93 -7.97 -2.20 14.36
N ILE A 94 -8.44 -1.41 13.40
CA ILE A 94 -9.86 -1.39 13.02
C ILE A 94 -10.26 -2.71 12.38
N PHE A 95 -9.56 -3.15 11.34
CA PHE A 95 -10.04 -4.24 10.48
C PHE A 95 -9.66 -5.63 10.96
N LEU A 96 -8.49 -5.83 11.57
CA LEU A 96 -8.13 -7.12 12.20
C LEU A 96 -8.64 -7.22 13.63
N GLY A 97 -8.51 -6.13 14.40
CA GLY A 97 -8.85 -6.15 15.82
C GLY A 97 -10.35 -5.98 16.06
N PHE A 98 -10.91 -4.82 15.72
CA PHE A 98 -12.27 -4.45 16.11
C PHE A 98 -13.33 -5.03 15.17
N ARG A 99 -13.20 -4.80 13.84
CA ARG A 99 -14.13 -5.33 12.84
C ARG A 99 -13.93 -6.81 12.56
N ALA A 100 -12.75 -7.34 12.81
CA ALA A 100 -12.38 -8.74 12.58
C ALA A 100 -12.86 -9.25 11.20
N LEU A 101 -12.58 -8.48 10.13
CA LEU A 101 -13.07 -8.80 8.80
C LEU A 101 -12.47 -10.11 8.28
N PRO A 102 -13.29 -11.00 7.70
CA PRO A 102 -12.78 -12.24 7.14
C PRO A 102 -11.88 -11.97 5.93
N GLY A 103 -10.93 -12.87 5.68
CA GLY A 103 -10.13 -12.86 4.46
C GLY A 103 -8.96 -11.88 4.42
N MET A 104 -8.65 -11.17 5.51
CA MET A 104 -7.51 -10.23 5.61
C MET A 104 -6.14 -10.89 5.37
N LYS A 105 -6.02 -12.19 5.67
CA LYS A 105 -4.82 -13.02 5.46
C LYS A 105 -3.53 -12.45 6.10
N PHE A 106 -3.66 -11.75 7.21
CA PHE A 106 -2.52 -11.18 7.93
C PHE A 106 -1.93 -12.21 8.91
N SER A 107 -1.22 -13.19 8.36
CA SER A 107 -0.54 -14.27 9.09
C SER A 107 0.88 -14.45 8.58
N LEU A 108 1.74 -15.07 9.37
CA LEU A 108 3.08 -15.42 8.91
C LEU A 108 3.01 -16.34 7.68
N PRO A 109 3.85 -16.11 6.66
CA PRO A 109 3.81 -16.88 5.43
C PRO A 109 4.36 -18.29 5.62
N SER A 110 3.73 -19.26 5.01
CA SER A 110 4.32 -20.59 4.78
C SER A 110 5.28 -20.55 3.57
N ALA A 111 6.12 -21.58 3.43
CA ALA A 111 6.97 -21.74 2.25
C ALA A 111 6.14 -21.78 0.95
N ARG A 112 4.91 -22.32 1.00
CA ARG A 112 3.97 -22.35 -0.12
C ARG A 112 3.48 -20.95 -0.49
N ASP A 113 3.22 -20.09 0.50
CA ASP A 113 2.81 -18.70 0.25
C ASP A 113 3.93 -17.92 -0.45
N LEU A 114 5.17 -18.08 0.01
CA LEU A 114 6.34 -17.46 -0.64
C LEU A 114 6.53 -17.99 -2.07
N ALA A 115 6.35 -19.31 -2.28
CA ALA A 115 6.43 -19.91 -3.61
C ALA A 115 5.38 -19.34 -4.57
N TYR A 116 4.15 -19.06 -4.13
CA TYR A 116 3.15 -18.38 -4.93
C TYR A 116 3.57 -16.95 -5.31
N GLY A 117 4.18 -16.21 -4.39
CA GLY A 117 4.72 -14.88 -4.67
C GLY A 117 5.83 -14.91 -5.72
N ILE A 118 6.78 -15.82 -5.56
CA ILE A 118 7.89 -16.00 -6.52
C ILE A 118 7.36 -16.43 -7.89
N ALA A 119 6.44 -17.41 -7.95
CA ALA A 119 5.85 -17.86 -9.20
C ALA A 119 5.09 -16.74 -9.92
N ALA A 120 4.33 -15.92 -9.19
CA ALA A 120 3.65 -14.76 -9.75
C ALA A 120 4.65 -13.74 -10.32
N PHE A 121 5.76 -13.48 -9.62
CA PHE A 121 6.85 -12.63 -10.12
C PHE A 121 7.46 -13.18 -11.42
N LEU A 122 7.82 -14.46 -11.46
CA LEU A 122 8.43 -15.07 -12.65
C LEU A 122 7.52 -15.02 -13.89
N VAL A 123 6.21 -15.03 -13.69
CA VAL A 123 5.23 -14.89 -14.80
C VAL A 123 5.05 -13.43 -15.18
N CYS A 124 4.94 -12.52 -14.21
CA CYS A 124 4.59 -11.14 -14.50
C CYS A 124 5.80 -10.28 -14.92
N ALA A 125 7.00 -10.55 -14.43
CA ALA A 125 8.19 -9.74 -14.72
C ALA A 125 8.50 -9.64 -16.23
N PRO A 126 8.53 -10.72 -17.03
CA PRO A 126 8.75 -10.60 -18.47
C PRO A 126 7.63 -9.82 -19.17
N ILE A 127 6.39 -9.93 -18.71
CA ILE A 127 5.25 -9.17 -19.27
C ILE A 127 5.42 -7.68 -18.96
N LEU A 128 5.80 -7.33 -17.72
CA LEU A 128 6.03 -5.95 -17.31
C LEU A 128 7.22 -5.34 -18.04
N ILE A 129 8.31 -6.09 -18.24
CA ILE A 129 9.48 -5.62 -19.00
C ILE A 129 9.07 -5.34 -20.44
N ALA A 130 8.39 -6.29 -21.10
CA ALA A 130 7.94 -6.14 -22.49
C ALA A 130 6.98 -4.92 -22.62
N ALA A 131 5.94 -4.85 -21.80
CA ALA A 131 4.99 -3.74 -21.80
C ALA A 131 5.66 -2.40 -21.46
N GLY A 132 6.53 -2.38 -20.46
CA GLY A 132 7.25 -1.17 -20.04
C GLY A 132 8.21 -0.63 -21.09
N ARG A 133 8.85 -1.53 -21.85
CA ARG A 133 9.68 -1.17 -23.00
C ARG A 133 8.83 -0.61 -24.14
N LEU A 134 7.74 -1.28 -24.49
CA LEU A 134 6.81 -0.83 -25.54
C LEU A 134 6.19 0.54 -25.22
N LEU A 135 5.88 0.80 -23.96
CA LEU A 135 5.35 2.07 -23.51
C LEU A 135 6.42 3.16 -23.30
N GLY A 136 7.70 2.83 -23.46
CA GLY A 136 8.81 3.77 -23.19
C GLY A 136 8.90 4.21 -21.72
N PHE A 137 8.46 3.35 -20.80
CA PHE A 137 8.48 3.60 -19.34
C PHE A 137 9.73 3.01 -18.68
N ILE A 138 10.14 1.81 -19.10
CA ILE A 138 11.33 1.13 -18.58
C ILE A 138 12.53 1.41 -19.48
N PRO A 139 13.64 1.98 -18.92
CA PRO A 139 14.88 2.21 -19.68
C PRO A 139 15.56 0.90 -20.07
N PRO A 140 16.61 0.96 -20.91
CA PRO A 140 17.43 -0.21 -21.22
C PRO A 140 17.96 -0.90 -19.97
N TRP A 141 18.03 -2.23 -20.04
CA TRP A 141 18.63 -3.03 -18.97
C TRP A 141 20.09 -2.64 -18.72
N HIS A 142 20.47 -2.54 -17.46
CA HIS A 142 21.84 -2.33 -17.04
C HIS A 142 22.23 -3.31 -15.93
N THR A 143 23.51 -3.66 -15.87
CA THR A 143 24.03 -4.42 -14.74
C THR A 143 24.19 -3.47 -13.55
N PRO A 144 23.78 -3.88 -12.32
CA PRO A 144 24.03 -3.06 -11.14
C PRO A 144 25.53 -2.85 -10.93
N ALA A 145 26.04 -1.68 -11.31
CA ALA A 145 27.44 -1.36 -11.11
C ALA A 145 27.73 -1.21 -9.61
N HIS A 146 28.72 -1.98 -9.11
CA HIS A 146 29.27 -1.85 -7.75
C HIS A 146 28.29 -1.99 -6.58
N THR A 147 27.17 -2.72 -6.73
CA THR A 147 26.26 -3.01 -5.62
C THR A 147 26.80 -4.15 -4.75
N SER A 148 27.11 -3.84 -3.50
CA SER A 148 27.43 -4.89 -2.52
C SER A 148 26.18 -5.69 -2.13
N ALA A 149 26.35 -6.93 -1.69
CA ALA A 149 25.26 -7.75 -1.17
C ALA A 149 24.50 -7.04 -0.03
N GLY A 150 25.20 -6.27 0.81
CA GLY A 150 24.58 -5.47 1.87
C GLY A 150 23.69 -4.33 1.32
N SER A 151 24.14 -3.65 0.26
CA SER A 151 23.34 -2.62 -0.42
C SER A 151 22.07 -3.22 -1.04
N MET A 152 22.18 -4.36 -1.71
CA MET A 152 21.03 -5.07 -2.27
C MET A 152 20.04 -5.49 -1.17
N ALA A 153 20.52 -6.11 -0.09
CA ALA A 153 19.67 -6.51 1.04
C ALA A 153 18.95 -5.32 1.67
N ARG A 154 19.64 -4.18 1.81
CA ARG A 154 19.02 -2.92 2.29
C ARG A 154 17.93 -2.44 1.35
N THR A 155 18.17 -2.42 0.05
CA THR A 155 17.17 -2.02 -0.96
C THR A 155 15.93 -2.92 -0.88
N PHE A 156 16.11 -4.23 -0.85
CA PHE A 156 15.00 -5.17 -0.66
C PHE A 156 14.23 -4.93 0.63
N GLY A 157 14.93 -4.73 1.75
CA GLY A 157 14.31 -4.46 3.05
C GLY A 157 13.48 -3.16 3.05
N LEU A 158 14.02 -2.09 2.45
CA LEU A 158 13.33 -0.81 2.35
C LEU A 158 12.10 -0.89 1.44
N ILE A 159 12.19 -1.55 0.29
CA ILE A 159 11.04 -1.78 -0.60
C ILE A 159 10.00 -2.64 0.10
N PHE A 160 10.43 -3.72 0.76
CA PHE A 160 9.52 -4.64 1.46
C PHE A 160 8.70 -3.93 2.53
N VAL A 161 9.38 -3.18 3.44
CA VAL A 161 8.72 -2.55 4.60
C VAL A 161 8.08 -1.21 4.23
N GLY A 162 8.75 -0.42 3.38
CA GLY A 162 8.35 0.95 3.09
C GLY A 162 7.33 1.09 1.95
N THR A 163 7.24 0.10 1.06
CA THR A 163 6.38 0.17 -0.12
C THR A 163 5.45 -1.05 -0.22
N ALA A 164 6.02 -2.23 -0.45
CA ALA A 164 5.24 -3.41 -0.79
C ALA A 164 4.28 -3.85 0.33
N LEU A 165 4.75 -3.93 1.57
CA LEU A 165 3.91 -4.37 2.68
C LEU A 165 2.72 -3.41 2.95
N PRO A 166 2.92 -2.09 3.08
CA PRO A 166 1.82 -1.13 3.22
C PRO A 166 0.81 -1.20 2.08
N GLU A 167 1.29 -1.21 0.85
CA GLU A 167 0.43 -1.23 -0.32
C GLU A 167 -0.36 -2.54 -0.45
N GLU A 168 0.26 -3.69 -0.18
CA GLU A 168 -0.44 -4.97 -0.25
C GLU A 168 -1.45 -5.15 0.91
N ILE A 169 -1.21 -4.56 2.08
CA ILE A 169 -2.23 -4.47 3.14
C ILE A 169 -3.44 -3.67 2.63
N LEU A 170 -3.21 -2.49 2.06
CA LEU A 170 -4.28 -1.64 1.55
C LEU A 170 -5.02 -2.27 0.36
N PHE A 171 -4.26 -2.62 -0.70
CA PHE A 171 -4.88 -3.02 -1.96
C PHE A 171 -5.33 -4.48 -1.99
N ARG A 172 -4.70 -5.40 -1.23
CA ARG A 172 -5.10 -6.83 -1.21
C ARG A 172 -5.94 -7.19 0.00
N SER A 173 -5.41 -6.93 1.21
CA SER A 173 -6.13 -7.32 2.43
C SER A 173 -7.39 -6.47 2.65
N LEU A 174 -7.38 -5.19 2.28
CA LEU A 174 -8.55 -4.32 2.45
C LEU A 174 -9.39 -4.22 1.17
N ILE A 175 -8.91 -3.56 0.11
CA ILE A 175 -9.73 -3.22 -1.08
C ILE A 175 -10.13 -4.47 -1.86
N GLN A 176 -9.16 -5.31 -2.28
CA GLN A 176 -9.47 -6.52 -3.05
C GLN A 176 -10.31 -7.50 -2.24
N ASN A 177 -9.97 -7.69 -0.97
CA ASN A 177 -10.73 -8.55 -0.07
C ASN A 177 -12.18 -8.03 0.11
N TRP A 178 -12.35 -6.74 0.35
CA TRP A 178 -13.67 -6.11 0.45
C TRP A 178 -14.51 -6.36 -0.82
N LEU A 179 -13.96 -6.09 -2.01
CA LEU A 179 -14.62 -6.34 -3.29
C LEU A 179 -15.05 -7.80 -3.43
N MET A 180 -14.17 -8.74 -3.08
CA MET A 180 -14.44 -10.17 -3.19
C MET A 180 -15.47 -10.67 -2.19
N GLN A 181 -15.45 -10.16 -0.97
CA GLN A 181 -16.43 -10.51 0.05
C GLN A 181 -17.83 -9.95 -0.28
N CYS A 182 -17.92 -8.77 -0.90
CA CYS A 182 -19.19 -8.15 -1.26
C CYS A 182 -19.76 -8.67 -2.60
N TYR A 183 -18.90 -8.92 -3.61
CA TYR A 183 -19.33 -9.21 -4.98
C TYR A 183 -18.87 -10.57 -5.52
N GLY A 184 -18.22 -11.37 -4.68
CA GLY A 184 -17.74 -12.72 -5.00
C GLY A 184 -16.30 -12.80 -5.47
N PHE A 185 -15.70 -13.97 -5.26
CA PHE A 185 -14.30 -14.28 -5.57
C PHE A 185 -14.10 -14.53 -7.08
N THR A 186 -14.33 -13.52 -7.90
CA THR A 186 -14.27 -13.59 -9.36
C THR A 186 -13.05 -12.90 -9.94
N ASN A 187 -12.70 -13.27 -11.19
CA ASN A 187 -11.66 -12.55 -11.93
C ASN A 187 -12.05 -11.10 -12.23
N ARG A 188 -13.36 -10.79 -12.32
CA ARG A 188 -13.84 -9.42 -12.51
C ARG A 188 -13.45 -8.53 -11.31
N MET A 189 -13.67 -9.01 -10.08
CA MET A 189 -13.30 -8.27 -8.88
C MET A 189 -11.79 -8.13 -8.71
N LEU A 190 -11.03 -9.13 -9.14
CA LEU A 190 -9.57 -9.02 -9.24
C LEU A 190 -9.15 -7.90 -10.20
N LEU A 191 -9.74 -7.84 -11.39
CA LEU A 191 -9.41 -6.80 -12.38
C LEU A 191 -9.80 -5.41 -11.89
N VAL A 192 -10.96 -5.27 -11.23
CA VAL A 192 -11.37 -4.00 -10.60
C VAL A 192 -10.36 -3.57 -9.54
N ALA A 193 -9.96 -4.47 -8.64
CA ALA A 193 -8.95 -4.17 -7.62
C ALA A 193 -7.58 -3.80 -8.22
N ALA A 194 -7.16 -4.51 -9.27
CA ALA A 194 -5.92 -4.23 -9.99
C ALA A 194 -5.97 -2.87 -10.71
N PHE A 195 -7.12 -2.51 -11.27
CA PHE A 195 -7.33 -1.20 -11.90
C PHE A 195 -7.28 -0.06 -10.88
N ILE A 196 -7.92 -0.24 -9.70
CA ILE A 196 -7.84 0.74 -8.59
C ILE A 196 -6.38 0.92 -8.17
N PHE A 197 -5.62 -0.17 -8.04
CA PHE A 197 -4.18 -0.13 -7.76
C PHE A 197 -3.42 0.65 -8.84
N GLY A 198 -3.72 0.42 -10.10
CA GLY A 198 -3.13 1.17 -11.21
C GLY A 198 -3.44 2.67 -11.13
N CYS A 199 -4.68 3.05 -10.83
CA CYS A 199 -5.10 4.45 -10.73
C CYS A 199 -4.34 5.20 -9.63
N ALA A 200 -3.96 4.54 -8.52
CA ALA A 200 -3.13 5.11 -7.46
C ALA A 200 -1.69 5.46 -7.94
N HIS A 201 -1.31 5.10 -9.16
CA HIS A 201 0.00 5.40 -9.72
C HIS A 201 -0.04 6.53 -10.77
N LEU A 202 -1.20 7.19 -10.96
CA LEU A 202 -1.33 8.27 -11.94
C LEU A 202 -0.48 9.49 -11.61
N ASP A 203 -0.25 9.75 -10.32
CA ASP A 203 0.53 10.92 -9.85
C ASP A 203 1.97 10.54 -9.46
N ASN A 204 2.41 9.31 -9.75
CA ASN A 204 3.70 8.78 -9.34
C ASN A 204 4.72 8.76 -10.48
N GLY A 205 6.01 8.90 -10.10
CA GLY A 205 7.16 8.74 -10.98
C GLY A 205 7.57 10.03 -11.70
N PRO A 206 8.70 9.99 -12.42
CA PRO A 206 9.30 11.16 -13.06
C PRO A 206 8.66 11.54 -14.41
N GLN A 207 7.70 10.76 -14.89
CA GLN A 207 7.02 10.99 -16.17
C GLN A 207 6.00 12.14 -16.05
N PRO A 208 5.61 12.79 -17.19
CA PRO A 208 4.55 13.78 -17.17
C PRO A 208 3.25 13.24 -16.59
N LEU A 209 2.58 14.04 -15.76
CA LEU A 209 1.31 13.70 -15.13
C LEU A 209 0.12 14.02 -16.05
N PRO A 210 -0.96 13.24 -16.02
CA PRO A 210 -1.10 11.97 -15.30
C PRO A 210 -0.26 10.85 -15.94
N ASN A 211 0.42 10.06 -15.10
CA ASN A 211 1.31 9.00 -15.56
C ASN A 211 0.53 7.73 -15.96
N TRP A 212 -0.20 7.79 -17.07
CA TRP A 212 -1.00 6.68 -17.58
C TRP A 212 -0.17 5.43 -17.92
N ARG A 213 1.13 5.62 -18.27
CA ARG A 213 2.05 4.50 -18.54
C ARG A 213 2.30 3.69 -17.28
N TYR A 214 2.55 4.37 -16.18
CA TYR A 214 2.71 3.71 -14.90
C TYR A 214 1.40 3.07 -14.43
N MET A 215 0.26 3.75 -14.58
CA MET A 215 -1.06 3.20 -14.29
C MET A 215 -1.29 1.85 -14.99
N ILE A 216 -0.97 1.74 -16.29
CA ILE A 216 -1.13 0.49 -17.05
C ILE A 216 -0.22 -0.60 -16.49
N LEU A 217 1.06 -0.31 -16.25
CA LEU A 217 2.02 -1.28 -15.72
C LEU A 217 1.66 -1.72 -14.31
N ALA A 218 1.26 -0.78 -13.45
CA ALA A 218 0.79 -1.09 -12.11
C ALA A 218 -0.51 -1.91 -12.12
N THR A 219 -1.42 -1.67 -13.08
CA THR A 219 -2.61 -2.53 -13.26
C THR A 219 -2.22 -3.96 -13.62
N ILE A 220 -1.27 -4.15 -14.54
CA ILE A 220 -0.77 -5.49 -14.92
C ILE A 220 -0.11 -6.18 -13.72
N ALA A 221 0.78 -5.48 -13.01
CA ALA A 221 1.40 -5.96 -11.78
C ALA A 221 0.35 -6.30 -10.72
N GLY A 222 -0.65 -5.44 -10.58
CA GLY A 222 -1.78 -5.60 -9.68
C GLY A 222 -2.57 -6.89 -9.87
N VAL A 223 -2.71 -7.36 -11.11
CA VAL A 223 -3.31 -8.67 -11.41
C VAL A 223 -2.45 -9.81 -10.84
N ALA A 224 -1.14 -9.76 -11.02
CA ALA A 224 -0.23 -10.80 -10.52
C ALA A 224 -0.22 -10.83 -8.98
N TYR A 225 -0.10 -9.67 -8.32
CA TYR A 225 -0.14 -9.55 -6.87
C TYR A 225 -1.47 -10.06 -6.31
N GLY A 226 -2.58 -9.65 -6.93
CA GLY A 226 -3.91 -10.10 -6.53
C GLY A 226 -4.13 -11.61 -6.73
N LYS A 227 -3.54 -12.21 -7.75
CA LYS A 227 -3.56 -13.67 -7.94
C LYS A 227 -2.73 -14.40 -6.88
N ALA A 228 -1.54 -13.90 -6.55
CA ALA A 228 -0.72 -14.44 -5.48
C ALA A 228 -1.51 -14.41 -4.16
N PHE A 229 -2.13 -13.27 -3.83
CA PHE A 229 -2.99 -13.13 -2.65
C PHE A 229 -4.18 -14.11 -2.66
N GLN A 230 -4.88 -14.29 -3.79
CA GLN A 230 -6.00 -15.22 -3.86
C GLN A 230 -5.61 -16.66 -3.53
N LYS A 231 -4.47 -17.13 -4.06
CA LYS A 231 -4.01 -18.53 -3.93
C LYS A 231 -3.33 -18.84 -2.60
N SER A 232 -2.92 -17.83 -1.85
CA SER A 232 -2.17 -17.96 -0.60
C SER A 232 -3.06 -17.90 0.63
N THR A 233 -2.48 -18.23 1.78
CA THR A 233 -3.07 -18.04 3.11
C THR A 233 -2.55 -16.78 3.81
N SER A 234 -1.55 -16.11 3.23
CA SER A 234 -0.90 -14.93 3.78
C SER A 234 -0.75 -13.82 2.74
N VAL A 235 -0.95 -12.56 3.14
CA VAL A 235 -0.69 -11.37 2.33
C VAL A 235 0.79 -11.28 1.90
N PHE A 236 1.69 -11.88 2.63
CA PHE A 236 3.12 -11.90 2.30
C PHE A 236 3.44 -12.60 0.97
N SER A 237 2.54 -13.37 0.40
CA SER A 237 2.65 -13.88 -0.96
C SER A 237 2.64 -12.74 -2.00
N SER A 238 1.68 -11.83 -1.91
CA SER A 238 1.64 -10.66 -2.79
C SER A 238 2.75 -9.67 -2.48
N VAL A 239 3.08 -9.44 -1.20
CA VAL A 239 4.23 -8.63 -0.78
C VAL A 239 5.54 -9.14 -1.40
N THR A 240 5.76 -10.46 -1.40
CA THR A 240 6.94 -11.08 -2.03
C THR A 240 7.00 -10.77 -3.53
N CYS A 241 5.89 -10.97 -4.25
CA CYS A 241 5.82 -10.67 -5.68
C CYS A 241 6.11 -9.19 -5.95
N HIS A 242 5.47 -8.30 -5.21
CA HIS A 242 5.61 -6.84 -5.33
C HIS A 242 7.06 -6.40 -5.05
N THR A 243 7.62 -6.83 -3.93
CA THR A 243 9.02 -6.53 -3.58
C THR A 243 10.00 -6.96 -4.67
N LEU A 244 9.80 -8.14 -5.25
CA LEU A 244 10.65 -8.65 -6.33
C LEU A 244 10.51 -7.82 -7.61
N VAL A 245 9.30 -7.38 -7.97
CA VAL A 245 9.05 -6.52 -9.14
C VAL A 245 9.75 -5.18 -8.98
N ASP A 246 9.56 -4.52 -7.84
CA ASP A 246 10.14 -3.21 -7.58
C ASP A 246 11.66 -3.26 -7.43
N ALA A 247 12.16 -4.29 -6.74
CA ALA A 247 13.60 -4.51 -6.62
C ALA A 247 14.24 -4.79 -7.98
N ALA A 248 13.61 -5.59 -8.84
CA ALA A 248 14.10 -5.85 -10.19
C ALA A 248 14.12 -4.56 -11.03
N LYS A 249 13.05 -3.75 -10.96
CA LYS A 249 13.00 -2.43 -11.61
C LYS A 249 14.12 -1.52 -11.12
N HIS A 250 14.29 -1.42 -9.80
CA HIS A 250 15.27 -0.51 -9.19
C HIS A 250 16.71 -0.92 -9.45
N LEU A 251 16.99 -2.22 -9.52
CA LEU A 251 18.36 -2.73 -9.65
C LEU A 251 18.82 -2.87 -11.10
N PHE A 252 17.91 -3.10 -12.05
CA PHE A 252 18.29 -3.46 -13.42
C PHE A 252 17.76 -2.51 -14.49
N PHE A 253 16.90 -1.56 -14.11
CA PHE A 253 16.25 -0.59 -15.00
C PHE A 253 16.15 0.78 -14.35
#